data_f3b1f9a323f98d97ce7884a81c1eacb8
#
_entry.id   f3b1f9a323f98d97ce7884a81c1eacb8
#
_cell.length_a   1.000
_cell.length_b   1.000
_cell.length_c   1.000
_cell.angle_alpha   90.00
_cell.angle_beta   90.00
_cell.angle_gamma   90.00
#
_symmetry.space_group_name_H-M   'P 1'
#
loop_
_entity.id
_entity.type
_entity.pdbx_description
1 polymer ?
#
loop_
_entity_poly.entity_id
_entity_poly.type
_entity_poly.pdbx_seq_one_letter_code
_entity_poly.pdbx_strand_id
1 'polypeptide(L)'
;MNTVRTLLCLTALAFSADAYAQQSTHLKLPAAARWDVSGQLSMLNRNKSELSQWDHWYSVAAVNGTGGYYWTPHWKSEFEIGMSGEGTIDAEEETPVPGQSFPYLRYRDHKLREMTVGATALYQFFENQWVHPFVGGGVELVRERHLADALPAASIRFSTAVPSLPLPSVPAIDTVSYSVRPVLTGGFKFYVSPHAFVRTDVRTALSTDRPVAWEWRGGIGFDF
;
A
#
# COMPACT_ATOMS: atom_id res chain seq x y z
N MET A 1 24.30 12.97 3.93
CA MET A 1 24.12 14.37 4.37
C MET A 1 23.13 15.21 3.54
N ASN A 2 22.65 14.72 2.41
CA ASN A 2 21.75 15.50 1.52
C ASN A 2 20.24 15.37 1.83
N THR A 3 19.83 14.31 2.48
CA THR A 3 18.42 14.04 2.81
C THR A 3 17.82 14.98 3.86
N VAL A 4 18.60 15.44 4.81
CA VAL A 4 18.14 16.38 5.86
C VAL A 4 17.89 17.79 5.30
N ARG A 5 18.65 18.21 4.28
CA ARG A 5 18.46 19.51 3.63
C ARG A 5 17.17 19.57 2.80
N THR A 6 16.79 18.46 2.17
CA THR A 6 15.54 18.38 1.37
C THR A 6 14.31 18.43 2.27
N LEU A 7 14.36 17.80 3.45
CA LEU A 7 13.26 17.83 4.42
C LEU A 7 13.05 19.23 5.00
N LEU A 8 14.13 19.97 5.28
CA LEU A 8 14.08 21.35 5.78
C LEU A 8 13.50 22.34 4.75
N CYS A 9 13.76 22.14 3.46
CA CYS A 9 13.19 22.99 2.40
C CYS A 9 11.68 22.74 2.22
N LEU A 10 11.21 21.51 2.37
CA LEU A 10 9.77 21.18 2.31
C LEU A 10 8.99 21.76 3.49
N THR A 11 9.57 21.76 4.69
CA THR A 11 8.95 22.39 5.86
C THR A 11 8.93 23.92 5.76
N ALA A 12 9.98 24.56 5.22
CA ALA A 12 10.01 26.00 5.02
C ALA A 12 9.00 26.49 3.97
N LEU A 13 8.73 25.71 2.93
CA LEU A 13 7.69 26.01 1.93
C LEU A 13 6.26 25.89 2.52
N ALA A 14 6.03 24.98 3.46
CA ALA A 14 4.75 24.86 4.14
C ALA A 14 4.45 26.08 5.03
N PHE A 15 5.46 26.61 5.74
CA PHE A 15 5.30 27.78 6.60
C PHE A 15 5.14 29.11 5.84
N SER A 16 5.72 29.22 4.64
CA SER A 16 5.55 30.42 3.82
C SER A 16 4.19 30.53 3.15
N ALA A 17 3.48 29.41 2.94
CA ALA A 17 2.13 29.41 2.40
C ALA A 17 1.10 30.02 3.36
N ASP A 18 1.28 29.89 4.68
CA ASP A 18 0.38 30.45 5.68
C ASP A 18 0.39 31.98 5.72
N ALA A 19 1.54 32.61 5.41
CA ALA A 19 1.66 34.08 5.41
C ALA A 19 0.92 34.75 4.24
N TYR A 20 0.75 34.04 3.12
CA TYR A 20 0.01 34.54 1.96
C TYR A 20 -1.49 34.20 2.01
N ALA A 21 -1.88 33.14 2.69
CA ALA A 21 -3.28 32.71 2.82
C ALA A 21 -4.12 33.63 3.72
N GLN A 22 -3.51 34.35 4.65
CA GLN A 22 -4.21 35.25 5.57
C GLN A 22 -4.70 36.57 4.92
N GLN A 23 -4.27 36.90 3.71
CA GLN A 23 -4.65 38.16 3.04
C GLN A 23 -5.77 38.05 2.00
N SER A 24 -6.29 36.89 1.69
CA SER A 24 -7.35 36.76 0.70
C SER A 24 -8.73 36.65 1.34
N THR A 25 -9.44 37.77 1.27
CA THR A 25 -10.92 37.98 1.30
C THR A 25 -11.77 36.75 1.65
N HIS A 26 -12.55 36.91 2.70
CA HIS A 26 -13.65 36.10 3.22
C HIS A 26 -14.51 35.39 2.16
N LEU A 27 -14.01 34.34 1.56
CA LEU A 27 -14.88 33.29 1.01
C LEU A 27 -15.42 32.52 2.20
N LYS A 28 -16.68 32.78 2.58
CA LYS A 28 -17.39 31.93 3.51
C LYS A 28 -17.34 30.52 2.95
N LEU A 29 -16.60 29.62 3.63
CA LEU A 29 -16.77 28.19 3.42
C LEU A 29 -18.26 27.88 3.55
N PRO A 30 -18.85 27.09 2.63
CA PRO A 30 -20.19 26.59 2.82
C PRO A 30 -20.26 25.91 4.19
N ALA A 31 -21.45 25.95 4.80
CA ALA A 31 -21.72 25.34 6.12
C ALA A 31 -21.04 23.96 6.12
N ALA A 32 -20.12 23.76 7.07
CA ALA A 32 -19.11 22.71 7.10
C ALA A 32 -19.62 21.41 6.46
N ALA A 33 -19.10 21.08 5.30
CA ALA A 33 -19.36 19.80 4.66
C ALA A 33 -19.07 18.71 5.69
N ARG A 34 -20.03 17.83 5.94
CA ARG A 34 -19.87 16.76 6.93
C ARG A 34 -19.38 15.47 6.35
N TRP A 35 -19.49 15.34 5.05
CA TRP A 35 -19.09 14.14 4.33
C TRP A 35 -18.12 14.45 3.22
N ASP A 36 -17.22 13.53 2.96
CA ASP A 36 -16.44 13.54 1.74
C ASP A 36 -16.37 12.15 1.11
N VAL A 37 -16.10 12.16 -0.19
CA VAL A 37 -15.79 10.93 -0.94
C VAL A 37 -14.56 11.19 -1.80
N SER A 38 -13.70 10.20 -1.97
CA SER A 38 -12.60 10.30 -2.93
C SER A 38 -12.31 8.98 -3.63
N GLY A 39 -11.82 9.09 -4.87
CA GLY A 39 -11.22 8.00 -5.61
C GLY A 39 -9.72 8.24 -5.77
N GLN A 40 -8.92 7.20 -5.55
CA GLN A 40 -7.46 7.29 -5.54
C GLN A 40 -6.84 6.18 -6.38
N LEU A 41 -5.77 6.51 -7.07
CA LEU A 41 -4.82 5.57 -7.65
C LEU A 41 -3.61 5.50 -6.73
N SER A 42 -3.02 4.32 -6.64
CA SER A 42 -1.89 4.12 -5.75
C SER A 42 -0.84 3.18 -6.31
N MET A 43 0.34 3.27 -5.73
CA MET A 43 1.42 2.31 -5.88
C MET A 43 1.63 1.63 -4.53
N LEU A 44 1.18 0.39 -4.44
CA LEU A 44 1.33 -0.47 -3.27
C LEU A 44 2.68 -1.20 -3.36
N ASN A 45 3.49 -1.06 -2.32
CA ASN A 45 4.78 -1.74 -2.18
C ASN A 45 4.69 -2.70 -1.00
N ARG A 46 5.01 -3.97 -1.24
CA ARG A 46 4.93 -5.03 -0.25
C ARG A 46 6.20 -5.81 -0.11
N ASN A 47 6.48 -6.19 1.13
CA ASN A 47 7.50 -7.17 1.47
C ASN A 47 6.85 -8.54 1.68
N LYS A 48 7.37 -9.55 0.98
CA LYS A 48 6.97 -10.96 1.06
C LYS A 48 8.18 -11.84 1.34
N SER A 49 8.97 -11.49 2.33
CA SER A 49 10.11 -12.29 2.78
C SER A 49 9.75 -13.71 3.21
N GLU A 50 8.46 -14.00 3.42
CA GLU A 50 7.96 -15.34 3.70
C GLU A 50 8.06 -16.29 2.50
N LEU A 51 8.09 -15.75 1.27
CA LEU A 51 8.16 -16.54 0.04
C LEU A 51 9.60 -16.83 -0.40
N SER A 52 10.58 -16.18 0.19
CA SER A 52 12.00 -16.36 -0.15
C SER A 52 12.89 -16.04 1.05
N GLN A 53 14.09 -16.61 1.07
CA GLN A 53 15.14 -16.29 2.06
C GLN A 53 15.67 -14.85 1.93
N TRP A 54 15.31 -14.15 0.84
CA TRP A 54 15.71 -12.78 0.53
C TRP A 54 14.52 -11.84 0.72
N ASP A 55 14.81 -10.62 1.16
CA ASP A 55 13.79 -9.56 1.28
C ASP A 55 13.26 -9.19 -0.11
N HIS A 56 12.11 -9.73 -0.48
CA HIS A 56 11.46 -9.40 -1.76
C HIS A 56 10.39 -8.33 -1.59
N TRP A 57 10.70 -7.15 -2.10
CA TRP A 57 9.73 -6.08 -2.27
C TRP A 57 9.19 -6.12 -3.70
N TYR A 58 7.88 -6.07 -3.83
CA TYR A 58 7.24 -5.85 -5.12
C TYR A 58 6.32 -4.65 -5.09
N SER A 59 6.12 -4.05 -6.26
CA SER A 59 5.25 -2.88 -6.44
C SER A 59 4.13 -3.22 -7.39
N VAL A 60 2.91 -2.82 -7.03
CA VAL A 60 1.72 -3.04 -7.85
C VAL A 60 0.81 -1.83 -7.78
N ALA A 61 0.17 -1.49 -8.91
CA ALA A 61 -0.84 -0.46 -8.94
C ALA A 61 -2.11 -0.93 -8.21
N ALA A 62 -2.76 -0.01 -7.50
CA ALA A 62 -4.02 -0.26 -6.84
C ALA A 62 -4.98 0.91 -7.03
N VAL A 63 -6.27 0.65 -6.80
CA VAL A 63 -7.34 1.65 -6.80
C VAL A 63 -8.05 1.60 -5.46
N ASN A 64 -8.35 2.78 -4.93
CA ASN A 64 -9.00 2.93 -3.63
C ASN A 64 -10.18 3.92 -3.74
N GLY A 65 -11.24 3.62 -3.01
CA GLY A 65 -12.37 4.51 -2.80
C GLY A 65 -12.51 4.79 -1.31
N THR A 66 -12.71 6.06 -0.94
CA THR A 66 -12.90 6.44 0.47
C THR A 66 -14.17 7.23 0.65
N GLY A 67 -14.80 7.07 1.81
CA GLY A 67 -15.89 7.90 2.29
C GLY A 67 -15.63 8.30 3.73
N GLY A 68 -15.76 9.58 4.04
CA GLY A 68 -15.43 10.12 5.34
C GLY A 68 -16.53 10.96 5.96
N TYR A 69 -16.56 10.99 7.29
CA TYR A 69 -17.45 11.81 8.08
C TYR A 69 -16.68 12.67 9.07
N TYR A 70 -16.91 13.98 9.03
CA TYR A 70 -16.31 14.98 9.93
C TYR A 70 -17.14 15.12 11.20
N TRP A 71 -16.55 14.73 12.32
CA TRP A 71 -17.11 14.95 13.66
C TRP A 71 -16.90 16.39 14.12
N THR A 72 -15.73 16.93 13.78
CA THR A 72 -15.32 18.31 14.03
C THR A 72 -14.53 18.82 12.82
N PRO A 73 -14.15 20.10 12.72
CA PRO A 73 -13.27 20.59 11.67
C PRO A 73 -11.93 19.85 11.57
N HIS A 74 -11.47 19.26 12.68
CA HIS A 74 -10.19 18.56 12.74
C HIS A 74 -10.30 17.03 12.72
N TRP A 75 -11.39 16.45 13.25
CA TRP A 75 -11.53 15.01 13.38
C TRP A 75 -12.49 14.42 12.34
N LYS A 76 -12.01 13.40 11.66
CA LYS A 76 -12.73 12.68 10.64
C LYS A 76 -12.59 11.17 10.85
N SER A 77 -13.69 10.43 10.68
CA SER A 77 -13.65 8.99 10.44
C SER A 77 -13.73 8.71 8.95
N GLU A 78 -12.91 7.82 8.45
CA GLU A 78 -12.87 7.44 7.04
C GLU A 78 -13.00 5.92 6.90
N PHE A 79 -13.88 5.51 6.00
CA PHE A 79 -14.02 4.14 5.53
C PHE A 79 -13.41 4.03 4.13
N GLU A 80 -12.71 2.94 3.88
CA GLU A 80 -11.97 2.72 2.64
C GLU A 80 -12.21 1.32 2.10
N ILE A 81 -12.32 1.21 0.78
CA ILE A 81 -12.24 -0.04 0.04
C ILE A 81 -11.16 0.09 -1.02
N GLY A 82 -10.35 -0.95 -1.18
CA GLY A 82 -9.25 -0.96 -2.13
C GLY A 82 -9.09 -2.29 -2.85
N MET A 83 -8.46 -2.24 -4.01
CA MET A 83 -8.12 -3.43 -4.79
C MET A 83 -6.81 -3.21 -5.53
N SER A 84 -5.84 -4.12 -5.34
CA SER A 84 -4.61 -4.12 -6.11
C SER A 84 -4.77 -4.84 -7.46
N GLY A 85 -3.92 -4.50 -8.41
CA GLY A 85 -3.61 -5.34 -9.53
C GLY A 85 -2.96 -6.66 -9.10
N GLU A 86 -2.51 -7.44 -10.07
CA GLU A 86 -1.74 -8.65 -9.83
C GLU A 86 -0.25 -8.30 -9.74
N GLY A 87 0.34 -8.58 -8.57
CA GLY A 87 1.78 -8.48 -8.37
C GLY A 87 2.44 -9.84 -8.55
N THR A 88 3.55 -9.90 -9.28
CA THR A 88 4.30 -11.14 -9.52
C THR A 88 5.64 -11.07 -8.79
N ILE A 89 5.99 -12.18 -8.13
CA ILE A 89 7.27 -12.38 -7.46
C ILE A 89 7.85 -13.69 -7.92
N ASP A 90 9.07 -13.67 -8.44
CA ASP A 90 9.86 -14.88 -8.67
C ASP A 90 10.38 -15.38 -7.32
N ALA A 91 9.96 -16.55 -6.90
CA ALA A 91 10.44 -17.14 -5.67
C ALA A 91 11.10 -18.48 -5.91
N GLU A 92 12.11 -18.76 -5.08
CA GLU A 92 12.82 -20.03 -5.07
C GLU A 92 12.00 -21.04 -4.26
N GLU A 93 11.74 -22.19 -4.88
CA GLU A 93 11.08 -23.30 -4.22
C GLU A 93 12.03 -24.48 -4.06
N GLU A 94 12.24 -24.89 -2.82
CA GLU A 94 13.08 -26.04 -2.51
C GLU A 94 12.38 -27.33 -2.89
N THR A 95 12.94 -28.04 -3.88
CA THR A 95 12.44 -29.34 -4.31
C THR A 95 13.37 -30.43 -3.78
N PRO A 96 12.90 -31.33 -2.90
CA PRO A 96 13.74 -32.42 -2.40
C PRO A 96 14.17 -33.34 -3.52
N VAL A 97 15.44 -33.69 -3.55
CA VAL A 97 16.02 -34.62 -4.53
C VAL A 97 16.19 -35.98 -3.86
N PRO A 98 15.55 -37.05 -4.36
CA PRO A 98 15.70 -38.38 -3.78
C PRO A 98 17.17 -38.83 -3.71
N GLY A 99 17.61 -39.25 -2.53
CA GLY A 99 18.97 -39.71 -2.29
C GLY A 99 20.03 -38.61 -2.14
N GLN A 100 19.64 -37.34 -2.08
CA GLN A 100 20.54 -36.22 -1.80
C GLN A 100 20.16 -35.57 -0.45
N SER A 101 21.18 -35.01 0.21
CA SER A 101 20.98 -34.28 1.49
C SER A 101 20.69 -32.79 1.30
N PHE A 102 20.69 -32.30 0.07
CA PHE A 102 20.40 -30.91 -0.28
C PHE A 102 19.22 -30.82 -1.26
N PRO A 103 18.33 -29.82 -1.12
CA PRO A 103 17.25 -29.57 -2.06
C PRO A 103 17.80 -28.96 -3.38
N TYR A 104 17.04 -29.11 -4.44
CA TYR A 104 17.25 -28.39 -5.69
C TYR A 104 16.32 -27.18 -5.72
N LEU A 105 16.87 -26.00 -5.98
CA LEU A 105 16.11 -24.77 -6.08
C LEU A 105 15.47 -24.65 -7.47
N ARG A 106 14.16 -24.47 -7.49
CA ARG A 106 13.37 -24.21 -8.71
C ARG A 106 12.70 -22.86 -8.57
N TYR A 107 12.70 -22.10 -9.64
CA TYR A 107 12.02 -20.80 -9.67
C TYR A 107 10.58 -20.97 -10.13
N ARG A 108 9.69 -20.23 -9.49
CA ARG A 108 8.27 -20.19 -9.81
C ARG A 108 7.71 -18.79 -9.57
N ASP A 109 6.86 -18.34 -10.50
CA ASP A 109 6.14 -17.09 -10.36
C ASP A 109 5.01 -17.24 -9.34
N HIS A 110 5.03 -16.40 -8.34
CA HIS A 110 3.96 -16.25 -7.37
C HIS A 110 3.17 -14.97 -7.67
N LYS A 111 1.89 -15.12 -7.93
CA LYS A 111 0.96 -14.04 -8.26
C LYS A 111 0.13 -13.70 -7.05
N LEU A 112 0.11 -12.44 -6.68
CA LEU A 112 -0.55 -11.94 -5.47
C LEU A 112 -1.53 -10.84 -5.86
N ARG A 113 -2.75 -10.90 -5.33
CA ARG A 113 -3.77 -9.89 -5.48
C ARG A 113 -4.46 -9.63 -4.15
N GLU A 114 -4.71 -8.35 -3.85
CA GLU A 114 -5.33 -7.95 -2.61
C GLU A 114 -6.62 -7.18 -2.82
N MET A 115 -7.53 -7.39 -1.88
CA MET A 115 -8.68 -6.53 -1.64
C MET A 115 -8.64 -6.09 -0.19
N THR A 116 -8.87 -4.81 0.05
CA THR A 116 -8.82 -4.22 1.38
C THR A 116 -10.11 -3.54 1.73
N VAL A 117 -10.46 -3.61 3.00
CA VAL A 117 -11.53 -2.82 3.63
C VAL A 117 -10.96 -2.24 4.90
N GLY A 118 -11.01 -0.93 5.06
CA GLY A 118 -10.38 -0.24 6.18
C GLY A 118 -11.26 0.79 6.84
N ALA A 119 -10.95 1.08 8.09
CA ALA A 119 -11.50 2.20 8.85
C ALA A 119 -10.37 2.94 9.56
N THR A 120 -10.33 4.25 9.40
CA THR A 120 -9.29 5.14 9.96
C THR A 120 -9.90 6.35 10.64
N ALA A 121 -9.25 6.82 11.69
CA ALA A 121 -9.50 8.12 12.28
C ALA A 121 -8.39 9.07 11.83
N LEU A 122 -8.77 10.21 11.29
CA LEU A 122 -7.85 11.22 10.76
C LEU A 122 -7.97 12.50 11.56
N TYR A 123 -6.81 13.10 11.82
CA TYR A 123 -6.72 14.46 12.37
C TYR A 123 -6.18 15.38 11.28
N GLN A 124 -6.95 16.44 10.97
CA GLN A 124 -6.56 17.48 10.03
C GLN A 124 -5.99 18.67 10.79
N PHE A 125 -4.82 19.09 10.37
CA PHE A 125 -4.17 20.29 10.87
C PHE A 125 -4.70 21.49 10.06
N PHE A 126 -4.76 22.62 10.64
CA PHE A 126 -5.11 23.92 10.04
C PHE A 126 -6.55 24.00 9.48
N GLU A 127 -7.15 25.15 9.72
CA GLU A 127 -8.44 25.55 9.18
C GLU A 127 -8.26 26.55 8.01
N ASN A 128 -7.32 26.28 7.11
CA ASN A 128 -7.16 27.13 5.94
C ASN A 128 -8.03 26.62 4.77
N GLN A 129 -8.26 27.49 3.79
CA GLN A 129 -9.19 27.21 2.69
C GLN A 129 -8.60 26.28 1.60
N TRP A 130 -7.29 26.07 1.58
CA TRP A 130 -6.63 25.49 0.42
C TRP A 130 -5.87 24.20 0.70
N VAL A 131 -5.24 24.10 1.87
CA VAL A 131 -4.36 22.98 2.19
C VAL A 131 -4.65 22.45 3.57
N HIS A 132 -5.00 21.18 3.65
CA HIS A 132 -5.27 20.47 4.88
C HIS A 132 -4.33 19.28 5.04
N PRO A 133 -3.18 19.47 5.72
CA PRO A 133 -2.35 18.35 6.14
C PRO A 133 -3.14 17.46 7.11
N PHE A 134 -2.93 16.17 7.03
CA PHE A 134 -3.57 15.24 7.94
C PHE A 134 -2.65 14.09 8.32
N VAL A 135 -2.91 13.51 9.48
CA VAL A 135 -2.36 12.23 9.92
C VAL A 135 -3.48 11.39 10.50
N GLY A 136 -3.30 10.09 10.50
CA GLY A 136 -4.28 9.21 11.10
C GLY A 136 -3.81 7.78 11.23
N GLY A 137 -4.67 6.99 11.85
CA GLY A 137 -4.43 5.59 12.04
C GLY A 137 -5.74 4.82 12.14
N GLY A 138 -5.64 3.53 11.93
CA GLY A 138 -6.80 2.66 11.95
C GLY A 138 -6.44 1.21 11.74
N VAL A 139 -7.39 0.48 11.21
CA VAL A 139 -7.24 -0.95 10.90
C VAL A 139 -7.75 -1.25 9.50
N GLU A 140 -7.17 -2.23 8.87
CA GLU A 140 -7.63 -2.78 7.61
C GLU A 140 -7.78 -4.30 7.68
N LEU A 141 -8.83 -4.80 7.07
CA LEU A 141 -9.02 -6.20 6.73
C LEU A 141 -8.54 -6.41 5.29
N VAL A 142 -7.66 -7.35 5.10
CA VAL A 142 -7.10 -7.70 3.80
C VAL A 142 -7.48 -9.10 3.44
N ARG A 143 -8.02 -9.26 2.24
CA ARG A 143 -8.19 -10.53 1.56
C ARG A 143 -7.12 -10.65 0.48
N GLU A 144 -6.18 -11.56 0.68
CA GLU A 144 -5.10 -11.85 -0.28
C GLU A 144 -5.38 -13.16 -1.00
N ARG A 145 -5.29 -13.16 -2.32
CA ARG A 145 -5.26 -14.37 -3.13
C ARG A 145 -3.86 -14.60 -3.64
N HIS A 146 -3.33 -15.78 -3.38
CA HIS A 146 -2.02 -16.22 -3.78
C HIS A 146 -2.15 -17.37 -4.78
N LEU A 147 -1.59 -17.18 -5.96
CA LEU A 147 -1.58 -18.14 -7.05
C LEU A 147 -0.12 -18.47 -7.41
N ALA A 148 0.14 -19.74 -7.69
CA ALA A 148 1.37 -20.14 -8.35
C ALA A 148 1.12 -21.39 -9.21
N ASP A 149 1.66 -21.41 -10.41
CA ASP A 149 1.47 -22.50 -11.34
C ASP A 149 2.20 -23.75 -10.89
N ALA A 150 1.69 -24.94 -11.26
CA ALA A 150 2.35 -26.19 -10.96
C ALA A 150 3.70 -26.28 -11.70
N LEU A 151 4.70 -26.78 -11.01
CA LEU A 151 5.95 -27.15 -11.67
C LEU A 151 5.90 -28.62 -12.09
N PRO A 152 6.06 -28.94 -13.38
CA PRO A 152 6.04 -30.33 -13.85
C PRO A 152 7.24 -31.11 -13.30
N ALA A 153 7.10 -32.42 -13.24
CA ALA A 153 8.25 -33.29 -13.00
C ALA A 153 9.34 -33.03 -14.03
N ALA A 154 10.57 -33.01 -13.60
CA ALA A 154 11.73 -32.74 -14.43
C ALA A 154 12.87 -33.72 -14.11
N SER A 155 13.95 -33.66 -14.84
CA SER A 155 15.17 -34.35 -14.47
C SER A 155 16.37 -33.43 -14.61
N ILE A 156 17.27 -33.50 -13.63
CA ILE A 156 18.54 -32.75 -13.67
C ILE A 156 19.69 -33.71 -13.93
N ARG A 157 20.67 -33.24 -14.70
CA ARG A 157 21.90 -33.94 -14.95
C ARG A 157 23.08 -33.05 -14.61
N PHE A 158 23.84 -33.44 -13.59
CA PHE A 158 25.01 -32.68 -13.16
C PHE A 158 26.24 -32.92 -14.03
N SER A 159 26.29 -34.08 -14.72
CA SER A 159 27.39 -34.45 -15.63
C SER A 159 26.90 -35.51 -16.60
N THR A 160 27.56 -35.64 -17.73
CA THR A 160 27.30 -36.72 -18.71
C THR A 160 27.63 -38.11 -18.18
N ALA A 161 28.47 -38.19 -17.15
CA ALA A 161 28.90 -39.45 -16.51
C ALA A 161 27.97 -39.89 -15.36
N VAL A 162 27.00 -39.06 -14.95
CA VAL A 162 26.08 -39.35 -13.82
C VAL A 162 24.66 -39.51 -14.34
N PRO A 163 23.91 -40.53 -13.88
CA PRO A 163 22.49 -40.65 -14.23
C PRO A 163 21.70 -39.38 -13.89
N SER A 164 20.70 -39.06 -14.71
CA SER A 164 19.79 -37.95 -14.40
C SER A 164 18.99 -38.26 -13.14
N LEU A 165 18.92 -37.27 -12.23
CA LEU A 165 18.13 -37.36 -11.02
C LEU A 165 16.70 -36.83 -11.30
N PRO A 166 15.67 -37.60 -10.95
CA PRO A 166 14.29 -37.12 -11.11
C PRO A 166 13.96 -36.02 -10.07
N LEU A 167 13.31 -34.96 -10.55
CA LEU A 167 12.69 -33.95 -9.71
C LEU A 167 11.19 -34.20 -9.67
N PRO A 168 10.57 -34.31 -8.51
CA PRO A 168 9.12 -34.44 -8.39
C PRO A 168 8.41 -33.18 -8.94
N SER A 169 7.15 -33.37 -9.30
CA SER A 169 6.25 -32.23 -9.59
C SER A 169 5.93 -31.48 -8.30
N VAL A 170 5.79 -30.17 -8.42
CA VAL A 170 5.31 -29.32 -7.31
C VAL A 170 3.89 -28.88 -7.68
N PRO A 171 2.90 -29.05 -6.78
CA PRO A 171 1.52 -28.72 -7.08
C PRO A 171 1.34 -27.21 -7.23
N ALA A 172 0.28 -26.81 -7.97
CA ALA A 172 -0.16 -25.44 -8.05
C ALA A 172 -0.63 -24.94 -6.67
N ILE A 173 -0.49 -23.64 -6.45
CA ILE A 173 -1.04 -22.93 -5.28
C ILE A 173 -2.20 -22.09 -5.76
N ASP A 174 -3.34 -22.19 -5.10
CA ASP A 174 -4.47 -21.26 -5.17
C ASP A 174 -5.06 -21.16 -3.76
N THR A 175 -4.59 -20.17 -3.02
CA THR A 175 -4.99 -19.97 -1.64
C THR A 175 -5.52 -18.56 -1.44
N VAL A 176 -6.48 -18.45 -0.53
CA VAL A 176 -7.04 -17.16 -0.07
C VAL A 176 -6.80 -17.06 1.41
N SER A 177 -6.18 -15.97 1.83
CA SER A 177 -5.93 -15.66 3.22
C SER A 177 -6.60 -14.34 3.61
N TYR A 178 -6.90 -14.20 4.90
CA TYR A 178 -7.45 -12.99 5.49
C TYR A 178 -6.55 -12.55 6.63
N SER A 179 -6.28 -11.27 6.71
CA SER A 179 -5.50 -10.69 7.81
C SER A 179 -6.05 -9.33 8.20
N VAL A 180 -5.92 -8.99 9.48
CA VAL A 180 -6.22 -7.66 10.01
C VAL A 180 -4.90 -7.00 10.35
N ARG A 181 -4.73 -5.76 9.90
CA ARG A 181 -3.49 -5.01 10.09
C ARG A 181 -3.77 -3.61 10.61
N PRO A 182 -3.02 -3.12 11.59
CA PRO A 182 -3.01 -1.71 11.93
C PRO A 182 -2.37 -0.91 10.80
N VAL A 183 -2.89 0.29 10.55
CA VAL A 183 -2.40 1.19 9.51
C VAL A 183 -2.17 2.59 10.06
N LEU A 184 -1.15 3.25 9.52
CA LEU A 184 -0.90 4.68 9.70
C LEU A 184 -0.95 5.37 8.35
N THR A 185 -1.45 6.59 8.32
CA THR A 185 -1.52 7.39 7.09
C THR A 185 -1.19 8.85 7.39
N GLY A 186 -0.63 9.54 6.41
CA GLY A 186 -0.38 10.96 6.48
C GLY A 186 -0.27 11.58 5.10
N GLY A 187 -0.78 12.79 4.93
CA GLY A 187 -0.84 13.41 3.63
C GLY A 187 -1.45 14.80 3.65
N PHE A 188 -1.91 15.21 2.47
CA PHE A 188 -2.47 16.53 2.22
C PHE A 188 -3.74 16.44 1.37
N LYS A 189 -4.72 17.29 1.70
CA LYS A 189 -5.84 17.64 0.83
C LYS A 189 -5.60 19.05 0.30
N PHE A 190 -5.70 19.23 -1.01
CA PHE A 190 -5.57 20.52 -1.69
C PHE A 190 -6.91 20.85 -2.36
N TYR A 191 -7.59 21.89 -1.90
CA TYR A 191 -8.85 22.30 -2.48
C TYR A 191 -8.63 23.08 -3.77
N VAL A 192 -9.24 22.63 -4.85
CA VAL A 192 -9.24 23.28 -6.16
C VAL A 192 -10.53 24.07 -6.38
N SER A 193 -11.55 23.79 -5.56
CA SER A 193 -12.80 24.54 -5.47
C SER A 193 -13.37 24.38 -4.06
N PRO A 194 -14.46 25.09 -3.68
CA PRO A 194 -15.07 24.96 -2.35
C PRO A 194 -15.47 23.53 -1.97
N HIS A 195 -15.69 22.66 -2.94
CA HIS A 195 -16.15 21.28 -2.70
C HIS A 195 -15.23 20.22 -3.30
N ALA A 196 -14.35 20.57 -4.26
CA ALA A 196 -13.49 19.61 -4.91
C ALA A 196 -12.05 19.74 -4.41
N PHE A 197 -11.41 18.60 -4.17
CA PHE A 197 -10.03 18.54 -3.71
C PHE A 197 -9.19 17.49 -4.45
N VAL A 198 -7.91 17.71 -4.47
CA VAL A 198 -6.88 16.71 -4.77
C VAL A 198 -6.32 16.21 -3.45
N ARG A 199 -6.16 14.93 -3.32
CA ARG A 199 -5.55 14.29 -2.14
C ARG A 199 -4.29 13.53 -2.54
N THR A 200 -3.25 13.65 -1.71
CA THR A 200 -2.07 12.80 -1.78
C THR A 200 -1.68 12.36 -0.39
N ASP A 201 -1.35 11.10 -0.23
CA ASP A 201 -0.93 10.57 1.06
C ASP A 201 -0.02 9.34 0.93
N VAL A 202 0.65 9.05 2.03
CA VAL A 202 1.40 7.81 2.23
C VAL A 202 0.72 7.04 3.34
N ARG A 203 0.51 5.75 3.10
CA ARG A 203 -0.03 4.80 4.06
C ARG A 203 0.96 3.70 4.30
N THR A 204 1.07 3.26 5.54
CA THR A 204 1.85 2.08 5.91
C THR A 204 1.00 1.12 6.74
N ALA A 205 1.02 -0.16 6.35
CA ALA A 205 0.48 -1.24 7.15
C ALA A 205 1.59 -1.81 8.02
N LEU A 206 1.28 -2.05 9.28
CA LEU A 206 2.25 -2.47 10.28
C LEU A 206 2.08 -3.96 10.59
N SER A 207 3.18 -4.62 10.92
CA SER A 207 3.23 -5.91 11.60
C SER A 207 3.92 -5.72 12.93
N THR A 208 4.00 -6.77 13.75
CA THR A 208 4.59 -6.73 15.09
C THR A 208 6.02 -6.20 15.09
N ASP A 209 6.79 -6.52 14.05
CA ASP A 209 8.24 -6.26 14.03
C ASP A 209 8.68 -5.24 12.97
N ARG A 210 7.89 -5.04 11.89
CA ARG A 210 8.26 -4.16 10.78
C ARG A 210 7.06 -3.77 9.91
N PRO A 211 7.16 -2.67 9.12
CA PRO A 211 6.16 -2.38 8.08
C PRO A 211 6.11 -3.51 7.07
N VAL A 212 4.92 -4.04 6.78
CA VAL A 212 4.70 -5.12 5.79
C VAL A 212 4.27 -4.58 4.43
N ALA A 213 3.78 -3.35 4.41
CA ALA A 213 3.39 -2.66 3.19
C ALA A 213 3.47 -1.16 3.37
N TRP A 214 3.76 -0.44 2.31
CA TRP A 214 3.58 0.99 2.23
C TRP A 214 3.01 1.36 0.86
N GLU A 215 2.23 2.41 0.82
CA GLU A 215 1.43 2.79 -0.33
C GLU A 215 1.49 4.31 -0.52
N TRP A 216 1.84 4.74 -1.74
CA TRP A 216 1.70 6.11 -2.20
C TRP A 216 0.38 6.25 -2.92
N ARG A 217 -0.42 7.22 -2.53
CA ARG A 217 -1.76 7.44 -3.05
C ARG A 217 -1.93 8.85 -3.56
N GLY A 218 -2.64 8.97 -4.67
CA GLY A 218 -3.06 10.25 -5.23
C GLY A 218 -4.44 10.13 -5.85
N GLY A 219 -5.27 11.15 -5.66
CA GLY A 219 -6.64 11.10 -6.17
C GLY A 219 -7.38 12.42 -6.06
N ILE A 220 -8.66 12.34 -6.39
CA ILE A 220 -9.59 13.46 -6.34
C ILE A 220 -10.79 13.11 -5.48
N GLY A 221 -11.39 14.13 -4.88
CA GLY A 221 -12.58 13.94 -4.06
C GLY A 221 -13.45 15.18 -3.98
N PHE A 222 -14.58 15.00 -3.31
CA PHE A 222 -15.60 16.02 -3.12
C PHE A 222 -16.11 16.01 -1.69
N ASP A 223 -16.29 17.22 -1.13
CA ASP A 223 -16.93 17.47 0.15
C ASP A 223 -18.39 17.91 -0.06
N PHE A 224 -19.33 17.44 0.78
CA PHE A 224 -20.76 17.79 0.73
C PHE A 224 -21.46 17.65 2.10
#